data_46a6d189a2cf20bfeffa1a338414e692
#
_entry.id   46a6d189a2cf20bfeffa1a338414e692
#
_cell.length_a   1.000
_cell.length_b   1.000
_cell.length_c   1.000
_cell.angle_alpha   90.00
_cell.angle_beta   90.00
_cell.angle_gamma   90.00
#
_symmetry.space_group_name_H-M   'P 1'
#
loop_
_entity.id
_entity.type
_entity.pdbx_description
1 polymer ?
#
loop_
_entity_poly.entity_id
_entity_poly.type
_entity_poly.pdbx_seq_one_letter_code
_entity_poly.pdbx_strand_id
1 'polypeptide(L)'
;VELNEAFAAQVLACDRELHLDHERLNVNGGAIALGHPIGATGARIVTTMLHELERRGAEHGLATLCISGGMGLAVAFDRTGL
;
A
#
# COMPACT_ATOMS: atom_id res chain seq x y z
N VAL A 1 5.47 1.19 2.03
CA VAL A 1 4.02 1.32 2.26
C VAL A 1 3.30 1.20 0.94
N GLU A 2 2.30 0.33 0.91
CA GLU A 2 1.33 0.24 -0.19
C GLU A 2 -0.02 0.67 0.34
N LEU A 3 -0.43 1.88 0.00
CA LEU A 3 -1.75 2.42 0.31
C LEU A 3 -2.56 2.40 -0.99
N ASN A 4 -3.61 1.58 -1.04
CA ASN A 4 -4.40 1.48 -2.26
C ASN A 4 -5.00 2.84 -2.63
N GLU A 5 -4.87 3.19 -3.90
CA GLU A 5 -5.37 4.45 -4.46
C GLU A 5 -6.78 4.27 -5.02
N ALA A 6 -7.73 3.99 -4.13
CA ALA A 6 -9.13 3.93 -4.54
C ALA A 6 -9.58 5.30 -5.07
N PHE A 7 -9.11 6.37 -4.44
CA PHE A 7 -9.31 7.75 -4.87
C PHE A 7 -8.06 8.56 -4.53
N ALA A 8 -7.64 9.44 -5.43
CA ALA A 8 -6.52 10.35 -5.17
C ALA A 8 -6.79 11.21 -3.93
N ALA A 9 -8.01 11.69 -3.76
CA ALA A 9 -8.38 12.51 -2.60
C ALA A 9 -8.21 11.75 -1.28
N GLN A 10 -8.52 10.46 -1.27
CA GLN A 10 -8.36 9.61 -0.09
C GLN A 10 -6.88 9.44 0.27
N VAL A 11 -6.02 9.22 -0.71
CA VAL A 11 -4.57 9.12 -0.48
C VAL A 11 -4.01 10.43 0.05
N LEU A 12 -4.41 11.54 -0.52
CA LEU A 12 -3.99 12.87 -0.07
C LEU A 12 -4.44 13.17 1.35
N ALA A 13 -5.66 12.77 1.71
CA ALA A 13 -6.17 12.94 3.06
C ALA A 13 -5.39 12.11 4.08
N CYS A 14 -5.09 10.85 3.75
CA CYS A 14 -4.27 10.00 4.60
C CYS A 14 -2.86 10.55 4.77
N ASP A 15 -2.25 11.04 3.68
CA ASP A 15 -0.91 11.61 3.71
C ASP A 15 -0.87 12.87 4.58
N ARG A 16 -1.91 13.70 4.51
CA ARG A 16 -2.00 14.91 5.34
C ARG A 16 -1.98 14.59 6.83
N GLU A 17 -2.66 13.53 7.23
CA GLU A 17 -2.74 13.11 8.63
C GLU A 17 -1.48 12.35 9.09
N LEU A 18 -0.92 11.50 8.22
CA LEU A 18 0.14 10.57 8.59
C LEU A 18 1.53 11.05 8.20
N HIS A 19 1.64 12.06 7.37
CA HIS A 19 2.93 12.59 6.86
C HIS A 19 3.79 11.47 6.28
N LEU A 20 3.23 10.76 5.27
CA LEU A 20 3.89 9.59 4.67
C LEU A 20 5.16 10.00 3.92
N ASP A 21 6.18 9.16 3.98
CA ASP A 21 7.39 9.34 3.19
C ASP A 21 7.12 8.88 1.75
N HIS A 22 7.11 9.82 0.82
CA HIS A 22 6.79 9.53 -0.59
C HIS A 22 7.84 8.65 -1.28
N GLU A 23 9.04 8.57 -0.75
CA GLU A 23 10.05 7.65 -1.26
C GLU A 23 9.75 6.19 -0.88
N ARG A 24 8.79 5.99 0.01
CA ARG A 24 8.38 4.67 0.51
C ARG A 24 6.91 4.37 0.23
N LEU A 25 6.20 5.28 -0.41
CA LEU A 25 4.76 5.14 -0.67
C LEU A 25 4.52 4.80 -2.13
N ASN A 26 3.91 3.64 -2.38
CA ASN A 26 3.46 3.22 -3.72
C ASN A 26 4.54 3.43 -4.79
N VAL A 27 5.74 3.00 -4.48
CA VAL A 27 6.93 3.32 -5.30
C VAL A 27 6.96 2.64 -6.67
N ASN A 28 6.11 1.66 -6.89
CA ASN A 28 5.96 0.97 -8.18
C ASN A 28 4.64 1.33 -8.88
N GLY A 29 4.04 2.45 -8.49
CA GLY A 29 2.73 2.87 -8.97
C GLY A 29 1.61 2.31 -8.10
N GLY A 30 0.44 2.84 -8.26
CA GLY A 30 -0.75 2.44 -7.52
C GLY A 30 -1.95 2.26 -8.45
N ALA A 31 -3.14 2.17 -7.87
CA ALA A 31 -4.35 1.87 -8.62
C ALA A 31 -4.69 2.90 -9.70
N ILE A 32 -4.31 4.16 -9.51
CA ILE A 32 -4.54 5.19 -10.52
C ILE A 32 -3.81 4.84 -11.81
N ALA A 33 -2.60 4.29 -11.71
CA ALA A 33 -1.83 3.87 -12.87
C ALA A 33 -2.14 2.44 -13.31
N LEU A 34 -2.37 1.53 -12.36
CA LEU A 34 -2.42 0.09 -12.61
C LEU A 34 -3.83 -0.50 -12.65
N GLY A 35 -4.81 0.22 -12.10
CA GLY A 35 -6.18 -0.27 -11.97
C GLY A 35 -6.50 -0.79 -10.57
N HIS A 36 -7.80 -0.89 -10.29
CA HIS A 36 -8.30 -1.35 -8.99
C HIS A 36 -9.35 -2.45 -9.18
N PRO A 37 -8.91 -3.69 -9.46
CA PRO A 37 -9.83 -4.82 -9.50
C PRO A 37 -10.17 -5.23 -8.06
N ILE A 38 -11.31 -4.80 -7.56
CA ILE A 38 -11.69 -4.86 -6.14
C ILE A 38 -11.42 -6.24 -5.52
N GLY A 39 -11.79 -7.31 -6.21
CA GLY A 39 -11.58 -8.67 -5.70
C GLY A 39 -10.13 -9.14 -5.68
N ALA A 40 -9.22 -8.43 -6.33
CA ALA A 40 -7.81 -8.83 -6.44
C ALA A 40 -6.85 -7.80 -5.87
N THR A 41 -7.31 -6.59 -5.54
CA THR A 41 -6.43 -5.49 -5.15
C THR A 41 -5.62 -5.81 -3.90
N GLY A 42 -6.21 -6.46 -2.90
CA GLY A 42 -5.49 -6.86 -1.69
C GLY A 42 -4.29 -7.75 -2.01
N ALA A 43 -4.48 -8.76 -2.84
CA ALA A 43 -3.39 -9.63 -3.28
C ALA A 43 -2.36 -8.87 -4.10
N ARG A 44 -2.80 -7.95 -4.97
CA ARG A 44 -1.92 -7.15 -5.81
C ARG A 44 -1.00 -6.25 -4.98
N ILE A 45 -1.55 -5.50 -4.01
CA ILE A 45 -0.73 -4.58 -3.21
C ILE A 45 0.26 -5.33 -2.31
N VAL A 46 -0.14 -6.47 -1.75
CA VAL A 46 0.76 -7.30 -0.95
C VAL A 46 1.88 -7.87 -1.82
N THR A 47 1.54 -8.38 -3.01
CA THR A 47 2.54 -8.91 -3.95
C THR A 47 3.55 -7.84 -4.34
N THR A 48 3.09 -6.66 -4.71
CA THR A 48 3.96 -5.52 -5.05
C THR A 48 4.88 -5.18 -3.88
N MET A 49 4.31 -5.09 -2.68
CA MET A 49 5.07 -4.75 -1.47
C MET A 49 6.14 -5.79 -1.17
N LEU A 50 5.82 -7.08 -1.24
CA LEU A 50 6.78 -8.14 -0.93
C LEU A 50 7.96 -8.12 -1.91
N HIS A 51 7.70 -7.91 -3.20
CA HIS A 51 8.77 -7.78 -4.19
C HIS A 51 9.64 -6.54 -3.91
N GLU A 52 9.03 -5.44 -3.51
CA GLU A 52 9.78 -4.22 -3.20
C GLU A 52 10.62 -4.37 -1.93
N LEU A 53 10.10 -5.02 -0.90
CA LEU A 53 10.86 -5.31 0.31
C LEU A 53 12.09 -6.16 -0.01
N GLU A 54 11.94 -7.18 -0.84
CA GLU A 54 13.06 -8.02 -1.27
C GLU A 54 14.08 -7.22 -2.06
N ARG A 55 13.62 -6.43 -3.03
CA ARG A 55 14.51 -5.61 -3.87
C ARG A 55 15.33 -4.62 -3.03
N ARG A 56 14.73 -4.01 -2.01
CA ARG A 56 15.40 -3.03 -1.14
C ARG A 56 16.20 -3.66 0.00
N GLY A 57 16.01 -4.95 0.27
CA GLY A 57 16.55 -5.56 1.48
C GLY A 57 15.90 -5.02 2.74
N ALA A 58 14.65 -4.56 2.64
CA ALA A 58 13.92 -4.03 3.78
C ALA A 58 13.19 -5.14 4.53
N GLU A 59 12.93 -4.93 5.81
CA GLU A 59 12.36 -5.95 6.69
C GLU A 59 10.88 -5.75 6.95
N HIS A 60 10.39 -4.51 6.90
CA HIS A 60 9.02 -4.20 7.30
C HIS A 60 8.25 -3.54 6.17
N GLY A 61 6.99 -3.94 6.01
CA GLY A 61 6.09 -3.33 5.06
C GLY A 61 4.69 -3.20 5.63
N LEU A 62 3.95 -2.23 5.13
CA LEU A 62 2.56 -1.99 5.49
C LEU A 62 1.74 -1.92 4.22
N ALA A 63 0.73 -2.78 4.13
CA ALA A 63 -0.27 -2.72 3.06
C ALA A 63 -1.60 -2.31 3.66
N THR A 64 -2.26 -1.34 3.05
CA THR A 64 -3.51 -0.81 3.57
C THR A 64 -4.44 -0.38 2.45
N LEU A 65 -5.73 -0.44 2.71
CA LEU A 65 -6.75 -0.02 1.76
C LEU A 65 -8.01 0.40 2.51
N CYS A 66 -8.75 1.31 1.90
CA CYS A 66 -10.09 1.61 2.35
C CYS A 66 -11.04 0.50 1.88
N ILE A 67 -12.04 0.21 2.69
CA ILE A 67 -13.12 -0.72 2.34
C ILE A 67 -14.37 0.13 2.08
N SER A 68 -15.54 -0.39 2.21
CA SER A 68 -16.77 0.37 2.14
C SER A 68 -17.25 0.75 3.55
N GLY A 69 -18.22 1.67 3.64
CA GLY A 69 -18.87 2.00 4.90
C GLY A 69 -17.98 2.65 5.97
N GLY A 70 -16.98 3.42 5.54
CA GLY A 70 -16.07 4.10 6.47
C GLY A 70 -15.03 3.18 7.12
N MET A 71 -14.86 1.97 6.58
CA MET A 71 -13.89 1.00 7.10
C MET A 71 -12.58 1.04 6.33
N GLY A 72 -11.53 0.61 7.00
CA GLY A 72 -10.22 0.39 6.38
C GLY A 72 -9.56 -0.83 7.00
N LEU A 73 -8.57 -1.36 6.31
CA LEU A 73 -7.76 -2.48 6.79
C LEU A 73 -6.30 -2.18 6.52
N ALA A 74 -5.46 -2.43 7.52
CA ALA A 74 -4.02 -2.32 7.37
C ALA A 74 -3.37 -3.59 7.92
N VAL A 75 -2.39 -4.11 7.19
CA VAL A 75 -1.63 -5.30 7.60
C VAL A 75 -0.15 -4.97 7.52
N ALA A 76 0.54 -5.18 8.63
CA ALA A 76 1.98 -5.03 8.71
C ALA A 76 2.65 -6.38 8.44
N PHE A 77 3.73 -6.35 7.67
CA PHE A 77 4.50 -7.53 7.33
C PHE A 77 5.93 -7.38 7.84
N ASP A 78 6.47 -8.48 8.34
CA ASP A 78 7.83 -8.56 8.82
C ASP A 78 8.50 -9.74 8.13
N ARG A 79 9.62 -9.47 7.44
CA ARG A 79 10.40 -10.51 6.78
C ARG A 79 11.77 -10.71 7.44
N THR A 80 11.92 -10.34 8.70
CA THR A 80 13.15 -10.57 9.45
C THR A 80 13.49 -12.06 9.47
N GLY A 81 14.74 -12.40 9.19
CA GLY A 81 15.17 -13.78 9.18
C GLY A 81 14.96 -14.54 7.87
N LEU A 82 14.45 -13.87 6.83
CA LEU A 82 14.28 -14.47 5.51
C LEU A 82 15.49 -14.22 4.60
#